data_862913b7240811774158bc747d4fa76a
#
_entry.id   862913b7240811774158bc747d4fa76a
#
_cell.length_a   1.000
_cell.length_b   1.000
_cell.length_c   1.000
_cell.angle_alpha   90.00
_cell.angle_beta   90.00
_cell.angle_gamma   90.00
#
_symmetry.space_group_name_H-M   'P 1'
#
loop_
_entity.id
_entity.type
_entity.pdbx_description
1 polymer ?
#
loop_
_entity_poly.entity_id
_entity_poly.type
_entity_poly.pdbx_seq_one_letter_code
_entity_poly.pdbx_strand_id
1 'polypeptide(L)'
;GTVRGLNVHPGYAKGKMRNAMLTAAEFIRRMPSDETPQTTEGYEGFYHLTGMKGTVEETVLSYIIRDHDRQKFENRKAFVRQLAEELNAENGESTVTVEVRDQYYNMREKVEPVMHIIDIAKKAIEASGVECRVKAIRGGTDGAQLSFKGLPCPNIFAGGLNFHGRHEFVPVQSMEKAMMTIVKICLLYTSPSPRD
;
A
#
# COMPACT_ATOMS: atom_id res chain seq x y z
N GLY A 1 11.20 -1.36 -10.26
CA GLY A 1 12.54 -1.06 -10.75
C GLY A 1 13.03 -2.13 -11.72
N THR A 2 13.90 -1.72 -12.62
CA THR A 2 14.52 -2.60 -13.63
C THR A 2 16.02 -2.58 -13.46
N VAL A 3 16.63 -3.76 -13.41
CA VAL A 3 18.07 -3.95 -13.33
C VAL A 3 18.56 -4.56 -14.66
N ARG A 4 19.58 -3.96 -15.27
CA ARG A 4 20.16 -4.39 -16.54
C ARG A 4 21.53 -5.01 -16.32
N GLY A 5 21.75 -6.15 -16.94
CA GLY A 5 23.01 -6.89 -16.93
C GLY A 5 23.71 -6.86 -18.26
N LEU A 6 24.80 -7.58 -18.29
CA LEU A 6 25.58 -7.89 -19.51
C LEU A 6 25.90 -9.37 -19.49
N ASN A 7 25.32 -10.11 -20.42
CA ASN A 7 25.57 -11.53 -20.56
C ASN A 7 26.77 -11.78 -21.48
N VAL A 8 27.61 -12.71 -21.09
CA VAL A 8 28.71 -13.25 -21.91
C VAL A 8 28.84 -14.73 -21.59
N HIS A 9 29.55 -15.48 -22.45
CA HIS A 9 29.80 -16.90 -22.19
C HIS A 9 30.47 -17.10 -20.82
N PRO A 10 29.92 -17.97 -19.94
CA PRO A 10 30.41 -18.12 -18.55
C PRO A 10 31.93 -18.41 -18.44
N GLY A 11 32.48 -19.16 -19.39
CA GLY A 11 33.93 -19.49 -19.44
C GLY A 11 34.83 -18.27 -19.65
N TYR A 12 34.30 -17.14 -20.12
CA TYR A 12 35.03 -15.90 -20.43
C TYR A 12 34.46 -14.68 -19.64
N ALA A 13 33.69 -14.93 -18.60
CA ALA A 13 32.88 -13.92 -17.92
C ALA A 13 33.66 -13.03 -16.93
N LYS A 14 34.86 -13.43 -16.51
CA LYS A 14 35.65 -12.71 -15.52
C LYS A 14 35.89 -11.25 -15.94
N GLY A 15 35.42 -10.30 -15.10
CA GLY A 15 35.55 -8.86 -15.35
C GLY A 15 34.67 -8.30 -16.48
N LYS A 16 33.80 -9.13 -17.08
CA LYS A 16 32.93 -8.73 -18.20
C LYS A 16 31.45 -8.91 -17.94
N MET A 17 31.05 -10.05 -17.35
CA MET A 17 29.66 -10.34 -17.07
C MET A 17 29.16 -9.49 -15.92
N ARG A 18 27.95 -8.94 -16.08
CA ARG A 18 27.17 -8.33 -15.01
C ARG A 18 25.81 -9.03 -14.97
N ASN A 19 25.58 -9.80 -13.93
CA ASN A 19 24.34 -10.56 -13.79
C ASN A 19 23.27 -9.70 -13.11
N ALA A 20 22.22 -9.34 -13.86
CA ALA A 20 21.13 -8.51 -13.37
C ALA A 20 20.41 -9.11 -12.14
N MET A 21 20.31 -10.45 -12.05
CA MET A 21 19.71 -11.09 -10.89
C MET A 21 20.54 -10.89 -9.61
N LEU A 22 21.87 -10.92 -9.72
CA LEU A 22 22.73 -10.70 -8.54
C LEU A 22 22.70 -9.23 -8.09
N THR A 23 22.68 -8.29 -9.01
CA THR A 23 22.54 -6.86 -8.69
C THR A 23 21.13 -6.59 -8.09
N ALA A 24 20.08 -7.24 -8.59
CA ALA A 24 18.74 -7.16 -8.02
C ALA A 24 18.68 -7.76 -6.60
N ALA A 25 19.38 -8.87 -6.36
CA ALA A 25 19.50 -9.46 -5.02
C ALA A 25 20.22 -8.50 -4.06
N GLU A 26 21.25 -7.81 -4.50
CA GLU A 26 21.95 -6.79 -3.71
C GLU A 26 21.03 -5.59 -3.41
N PHE A 27 20.25 -5.13 -4.39
CA PHE A 27 19.22 -4.13 -4.16
C PHE A 27 18.26 -4.55 -3.02
N ILE A 28 17.73 -5.77 -3.09
CA ILE A 28 16.84 -6.32 -2.06
C ILE A 28 17.55 -6.38 -0.71
N ARG A 29 18.81 -6.81 -0.67
CA ARG A 29 19.60 -6.92 0.56
C ARG A 29 19.81 -5.58 1.27
N ARG A 30 19.95 -4.49 0.51
CA ARG A 30 20.12 -3.13 1.05
C ARG A 30 18.81 -2.45 1.44
N MET A 31 17.66 -3.03 1.07
CA MET A 31 16.37 -2.53 1.56
C MET A 31 16.23 -2.80 3.08
N PRO A 32 15.55 -1.90 3.84
CA PRO A 32 15.34 -2.09 5.27
C PRO A 32 14.60 -3.39 5.56
N SER A 33 15.25 -4.33 6.24
CA SER A 33 14.70 -5.65 6.55
C SER A 33 13.64 -5.63 7.66
N ASP A 34 13.65 -4.60 8.50
CA ASP A 34 12.73 -4.33 9.60
C ASP A 34 11.53 -3.47 9.21
N GLU A 35 11.49 -2.97 7.96
CA GLU A 35 10.40 -2.16 7.44
C GLU A 35 9.61 -2.90 6.35
N THR A 36 9.14 -4.10 6.67
CA THR A 36 8.35 -4.95 5.78
C THR A 36 6.93 -5.17 6.34
N PRO A 37 5.96 -5.67 5.56
CA PRO A 37 4.65 -6.03 6.09
C PRO A 37 4.68 -7.04 7.23
N GLN A 38 5.73 -7.89 7.28
CA GLN A 38 5.90 -8.92 8.29
C GLN A 38 6.48 -8.39 9.60
N THR A 39 7.15 -7.24 9.58
CA THR A 39 7.88 -6.68 10.72
C THR A 39 7.27 -5.39 11.26
N THR A 40 6.24 -4.87 10.62
CA THR A 40 5.61 -3.59 10.95
C THR A 40 4.11 -3.74 11.18
N GLU A 41 3.53 -2.86 12.02
CA GLU A 41 2.11 -2.85 12.36
C GLU A 41 1.52 -1.42 12.46
N GLY A 42 0.21 -1.34 12.68
CA GLY A 42 -0.48 -0.09 12.98
C GLY A 42 -0.27 1.00 11.92
N TYR A 43 0.39 2.10 12.31
CA TYR A 43 0.68 3.26 11.45
C TYR A 43 2.09 3.26 10.86
N GLU A 44 2.87 2.22 11.09
CA GLU A 44 4.23 2.10 10.55
C GLU A 44 4.18 1.88 9.03
N GLY A 45 5.07 2.56 8.32
CA GLY A 45 5.22 2.37 6.89
C GLY A 45 6.06 1.15 6.56
N PHE A 46 6.03 0.72 5.29
CA PHE A 46 6.78 -0.46 4.86
C PHE A 46 7.14 -0.42 3.38
N TYR A 47 8.11 -1.25 3.01
CA TYR A 47 8.43 -1.66 1.66
C TYR A 47 8.01 -3.12 1.46
N HIS A 48 7.25 -3.40 0.43
CA HIS A 48 6.79 -4.76 0.13
C HIS A 48 7.21 -5.17 -1.27
N LEU A 49 8.15 -6.11 -1.37
CA LEU A 49 8.47 -6.76 -2.64
C LEU A 49 7.31 -7.67 -3.04
N THR A 50 6.63 -7.32 -4.11
CA THR A 50 5.45 -8.05 -4.60
C THR A 50 5.76 -8.97 -5.77
N GLY A 51 6.89 -8.78 -6.43
CA GLY A 51 7.30 -9.62 -7.54
C GLY A 51 8.73 -9.41 -7.94
N MET A 52 9.34 -10.49 -8.43
CA MET A 52 10.65 -10.50 -9.04
C MET A 52 10.62 -11.42 -10.26
N LYS A 53 11.10 -10.91 -11.39
CA LYS A 53 11.26 -11.71 -12.61
C LYS A 53 12.56 -11.32 -13.27
N GLY A 54 13.42 -12.29 -13.58
CA GLY A 54 14.74 -11.95 -14.08
C GLY A 54 15.45 -13.01 -14.85
N THR A 55 16.43 -12.53 -15.61
CA THR A 55 17.48 -13.27 -16.31
C THR A 55 18.82 -12.62 -16.02
N VAL A 56 19.90 -13.13 -16.61
CA VAL A 56 21.23 -12.49 -16.54
C VAL A 56 21.21 -11.07 -17.12
N GLU A 57 20.42 -10.85 -18.16
CA GLU A 57 20.40 -9.56 -18.91
C GLU A 57 19.46 -8.54 -18.31
N GLU A 58 18.33 -8.97 -17.73
CA GLU A 58 17.35 -8.06 -17.14
C GLU A 58 16.62 -8.70 -15.97
N THR A 59 16.47 -7.96 -14.90
CA THR A 59 15.63 -8.35 -13.75
C THR A 59 14.71 -7.20 -13.36
N VAL A 60 13.42 -7.50 -13.25
CA VAL A 60 12.38 -6.54 -12.83
C VAL A 60 11.97 -6.84 -11.41
N LEU A 61 12.00 -5.82 -10.55
CA LEU A 61 11.52 -5.83 -9.19
C LEU A 61 10.27 -4.95 -9.07
N SER A 62 9.21 -5.48 -8.47
CA SER A 62 7.98 -4.76 -8.17
C SER A 62 7.85 -4.55 -6.67
N TYR A 63 7.74 -3.29 -6.24
CA TYR A 63 7.57 -2.92 -4.84
C TYR A 63 6.31 -2.11 -4.65
N ILE A 64 5.67 -2.29 -3.51
CA ILE A 64 4.68 -1.37 -2.95
C ILE A 64 5.34 -0.66 -1.77
N ILE A 65 5.22 0.67 -1.74
CA ILE A 65 5.68 1.51 -0.63
C ILE A 65 4.44 2.09 0.03
N ARG A 66 4.36 2.02 1.36
CA ARG A 66 3.26 2.58 2.15
C ARG A 66 3.79 3.33 3.35
N ASP A 67 3.16 4.44 3.65
CA ASP A 67 3.28 5.15 4.92
C ASP A 67 2.02 5.99 5.14
N HIS A 68 1.63 6.18 6.40
CA HIS A 68 0.50 7.04 6.76
C HIS A 68 0.92 8.51 6.85
N ASP A 69 2.20 8.77 7.16
CA ASP A 69 2.80 10.09 7.21
C ASP A 69 3.34 10.48 5.84
N ARG A 70 2.95 11.65 5.35
CA ARG A 70 3.33 12.13 4.01
C ARG A 70 4.84 12.35 3.89
N GLN A 71 5.47 12.94 4.91
CA GLN A 71 6.91 13.22 4.86
C GLN A 71 7.72 11.92 4.88
N LYS A 72 7.36 10.98 5.75
CA LYS A 72 7.98 9.66 5.78
C LYS A 72 7.79 8.91 4.46
N PHE A 73 6.62 9.02 3.85
CA PHE A 73 6.35 8.42 2.54
C PHE A 73 7.27 8.98 1.44
N GLU A 74 7.45 10.32 1.39
CA GLU A 74 8.39 10.94 0.45
C GLU A 74 9.84 10.53 0.73
N ASN A 75 10.24 10.44 2.00
CA ASN A 75 11.57 9.97 2.38
C ASN A 75 11.81 8.52 1.93
N ARG A 76 10.80 7.65 2.03
CA ARG A 76 10.88 6.27 1.53
C ARG A 76 11.11 6.22 0.04
N LYS A 77 10.41 7.05 -0.73
CA LYS A 77 10.60 7.13 -2.19
C LYS A 77 12.01 7.67 -2.54
N ALA A 78 12.49 8.66 -1.80
CA ALA A 78 13.83 9.21 -1.97
C ALA A 78 14.90 8.15 -1.68
N PHE A 79 14.75 7.38 -0.61
CA PHE A 79 15.66 6.28 -0.27
C PHE A 79 15.80 5.25 -1.41
N VAL A 80 14.69 4.83 -2.00
CA VAL A 80 14.71 3.85 -3.11
C VAL A 80 15.45 4.40 -4.34
N ARG A 81 15.30 5.70 -4.63
CA ARG A 81 16.05 6.36 -5.72
C ARG A 81 17.53 6.45 -5.41
N GLN A 82 17.86 6.87 -4.19
CA GLN A 82 19.25 6.94 -3.74
C GLN A 82 19.94 5.58 -3.81
N LEU A 83 19.30 4.52 -3.37
CA LEU A 83 19.83 3.16 -3.46
C LEU A 83 20.12 2.75 -4.91
N ALA A 84 19.27 3.14 -5.86
CA ALA A 84 19.51 2.89 -7.27
C ALA A 84 20.74 3.67 -7.78
N GLU A 85 20.93 4.92 -7.34
CA GLU A 85 22.10 5.74 -7.69
C GLU A 85 23.39 5.14 -7.12
N GLU A 86 23.38 4.67 -5.88
CA GLU A 86 24.51 3.98 -5.25
C GLU A 86 24.91 2.73 -6.04
N LEU A 87 23.95 1.89 -6.41
CA LEU A 87 24.21 0.70 -7.20
C LEU A 87 24.68 1.02 -8.63
N ASN A 88 24.21 2.13 -9.20
CA ASN A 88 24.70 2.61 -10.49
C ASN A 88 26.16 3.09 -10.41
N ALA A 89 26.55 3.74 -9.33
CA ALA A 89 27.95 4.14 -9.11
C ALA A 89 28.88 2.92 -9.02
N GLU A 90 28.40 1.83 -8.41
CA GLU A 90 29.17 0.59 -8.25
C GLU A 90 29.23 -0.28 -9.53
N ASN A 91 28.12 -0.32 -10.29
CA ASN A 91 27.91 -1.30 -11.37
C ASN A 91 27.89 -0.67 -12.78
N GLY A 92 27.99 0.64 -12.88
CA GLY A 92 27.92 1.41 -14.13
C GLY A 92 26.56 2.09 -14.32
N GLU A 93 26.59 3.21 -15.01
CA GLU A 93 25.41 4.05 -15.27
C GLU A 93 24.25 3.26 -15.89
N SER A 94 23.04 3.60 -15.47
CA SER A 94 21.79 2.99 -15.95
C SER A 94 21.65 1.48 -15.71
N THR A 95 22.48 0.90 -14.83
CA THR A 95 22.33 -0.50 -14.43
C THR A 95 21.02 -0.72 -13.66
N VAL A 96 20.66 0.21 -12.77
CA VAL A 96 19.42 0.17 -12.01
C VAL A 96 18.56 1.39 -12.37
N THR A 97 17.35 1.15 -12.84
CA THR A 97 16.37 2.19 -13.12
C THR A 97 15.17 2.03 -12.20
N VAL A 98 14.79 3.09 -11.48
CA VAL A 98 13.65 3.08 -10.58
C VAL A 98 12.57 4.02 -11.13
N GLU A 99 11.39 3.47 -11.38
CA GLU A 99 10.19 4.23 -11.68
C GLU A 99 9.27 4.21 -10.45
N VAL A 100 8.94 5.39 -9.93
CA VAL A 100 8.04 5.55 -8.79
C VAL A 100 6.78 6.25 -9.29
N ARG A 101 5.63 5.60 -9.08
CA ARG A 101 4.31 6.13 -9.42
C ARG A 101 3.47 6.23 -8.15
N ASP A 102 2.95 7.41 -7.86
CA ASP A 102 2.02 7.60 -6.77
C ASP A 102 0.64 7.08 -7.16
N GLN A 103 0.05 6.28 -6.27
CA GLN A 103 -1.31 5.76 -6.46
C GLN A 103 -2.33 6.64 -5.73
N TYR A 104 -2.07 6.98 -4.48
CA TYR A 104 -2.89 7.82 -3.61
C TYR A 104 -2.09 8.15 -2.34
N TYR A 105 -2.51 9.21 -1.64
CA TYR A 105 -2.03 9.57 -0.31
C TYR A 105 -3.04 9.13 0.77
N ASN A 106 -2.75 9.44 2.04
CA ASN A 106 -3.68 9.16 3.13
C ASN A 106 -4.97 9.97 2.93
N MET A 107 -6.11 9.28 2.85
CA MET A 107 -7.41 9.92 2.66
C MET A 107 -7.82 10.84 3.81
N ARG A 108 -7.19 10.75 4.97
CA ARG A 108 -7.50 11.56 6.15
C ARG A 108 -7.56 13.05 5.80
N GLU A 109 -6.62 13.56 5.01
CA GLU A 109 -6.59 14.97 4.61
C GLU A 109 -7.85 15.41 3.84
N LYS A 110 -8.55 14.47 3.18
CA LYS A 110 -9.80 14.73 2.43
C LYS A 110 -11.05 14.48 3.27
N VAL A 111 -10.96 13.64 4.29
CA VAL A 111 -12.08 13.29 5.17
C VAL A 111 -12.16 14.25 6.36
N GLU A 112 -11.03 14.77 6.84
CA GLU A 112 -10.95 15.65 8.02
C GLU A 112 -11.87 16.90 7.95
N PRO A 113 -12.04 17.57 6.78
CA PRO A 113 -12.98 18.70 6.66
C PRO A 113 -14.46 18.30 6.80
N VAL A 114 -14.80 17.01 6.69
CA VAL A 114 -16.16 16.48 6.69
C VAL A 114 -16.37 15.35 7.72
N MET A 115 -15.77 15.49 8.90
CA MET A 115 -15.76 14.46 9.95
C MET A 115 -17.17 14.00 10.38
N HIS A 116 -18.21 14.80 10.13
CA HIS A 116 -19.61 14.40 10.43
C HIS A 116 -20.00 13.08 9.73
N ILE A 117 -19.43 12.75 8.57
CA ILE A 117 -19.71 11.47 7.90
C ILE A 117 -19.16 10.27 8.69
N ILE A 118 -18.03 10.46 9.38
CA ILE A 118 -17.48 9.45 10.29
C ILE A 118 -18.38 9.28 11.51
N ASP A 119 -18.92 10.36 12.07
CA ASP A 119 -19.81 10.29 13.23
C ASP A 119 -21.14 9.61 12.88
N ILE A 120 -21.67 9.86 11.68
CA ILE A 120 -22.82 9.13 11.16
C ILE A 120 -22.53 7.64 11.05
N ALA A 121 -21.37 7.27 10.48
CA ALA A 121 -20.97 5.87 10.33
C ALA A 121 -20.81 5.18 11.69
N LYS A 122 -20.18 5.83 12.68
CA LYS A 122 -20.06 5.30 14.05
C LYS A 122 -21.43 5.02 14.67
N LYS A 123 -22.34 6.00 14.66
CA LYS A 123 -23.71 5.84 15.17
C LYS A 123 -24.45 4.68 14.49
N ALA A 124 -24.32 4.54 13.17
CA ALA A 124 -24.95 3.47 12.42
C ALA A 124 -24.38 2.09 12.76
N ILE A 125 -23.06 1.97 12.96
CA ILE A 125 -22.38 0.74 13.37
C ILE A 125 -22.88 0.32 14.76
N GLU A 126 -22.85 1.22 15.74
CA GLU A 126 -23.31 0.96 17.10
C GLU A 126 -24.80 0.59 17.14
N ALA A 127 -25.64 1.33 16.40
CA ALA A 127 -27.05 1.03 16.27
C ALA A 127 -27.32 -0.34 15.61
N SER A 128 -26.37 -0.89 14.86
CA SER A 128 -26.45 -2.25 14.29
C SER A 128 -26.00 -3.34 15.28
N GLY A 129 -25.71 -2.97 16.53
CA GLY A 129 -25.24 -3.88 17.57
C GLY A 129 -23.82 -4.39 17.31
N VAL A 130 -22.96 -3.54 16.73
CA VAL A 130 -21.56 -3.80 16.50
C VAL A 130 -20.73 -2.76 17.26
N GLU A 131 -19.70 -3.22 17.97
CA GLU A 131 -18.74 -2.32 18.60
C GLU A 131 -17.95 -1.55 17.53
N CYS A 132 -18.05 -0.23 17.55
CA CYS A 132 -17.33 0.60 16.59
C CYS A 132 -15.85 0.74 16.96
N ARG A 133 -14.95 0.28 16.07
CA ARG A 133 -13.51 0.40 16.22
C ARG A 133 -12.92 1.10 15.00
N VAL A 134 -12.39 2.30 15.20
CA VAL A 134 -11.69 3.04 14.15
C VAL A 134 -10.22 2.60 14.12
N LYS A 135 -9.79 2.05 13.00
CA LYS A 135 -8.43 1.54 12.83
C LYS A 135 -7.82 2.07 11.54
N ALA A 136 -6.49 2.15 11.52
CA ALA A 136 -5.73 2.42 10.30
C ALA A 136 -5.88 1.28 9.29
N ILE A 137 -6.03 1.62 8.02
CA ILE A 137 -5.90 0.68 6.90
C ILE A 137 -4.53 0.88 6.28
N ARG A 138 -3.73 -0.17 6.27
CA ARG A 138 -2.36 -0.16 5.71
C ARG A 138 -2.31 -0.48 4.22
N GLY A 139 -3.44 -0.85 3.63
CA GLY A 139 -3.61 -1.14 2.22
C GLY A 139 -4.24 0.02 1.44
N GLY A 140 -4.22 -0.10 0.12
CA GLY A 140 -4.98 0.77 -0.76
C GLY A 140 -6.46 0.44 -0.75
N THR A 141 -7.29 1.48 -0.86
CA THR A 141 -8.74 1.32 -0.97
C THR A 141 -9.29 2.21 -2.07
N ASP A 142 -10.39 1.81 -2.67
CA ASP A 142 -11.10 2.65 -3.64
C ASP A 142 -11.59 3.95 -2.98
N GLY A 143 -11.92 3.89 -1.68
CA GLY A 143 -12.30 5.07 -0.90
C GLY A 143 -11.19 6.12 -0.84
N ALA A 144 -9.91 5.72 -0.77
CA ALA A 144 -8.81 6.65 -0.86
C ALA A 144 -8.76 7.33 -2.25
N GLN A 145 -8.90 6.57 -3.33
CA GLN A 145 -8.91 7.13 -4.68
C GLN A 145 -10.09 8.07 -4.91
N LEU A 146 -11.29 7.70 -4.46
CA LEU A 146 -12.49 8.51 -4.56
C LEU A 146 -12.33 9.82 -3.77
N SER A 147 -11.75 9.75 -2.58
CA SER A 147 -11.50 10.93 -1.75
C SER A 147 -10.61 11.95 -2.45
N PHE A 148 -9.57 11.51 -3.16
CA PHE A 148 -8.71 12.41 -3.95
C PHE A 148 -9.35 12.88 -5.26
N LYS A 149 -10.43 12.25 -5.70
CA LYS A 149 -11.26 12.73 -6.83
C LYS A 149 -12.37 13.69 -6.40
N GLY A 150 -12.41 14.07 -5.13
CA GLY A 150 -13.37 15.05 -4.59
C GLY A 150 -14.59 14.44 -3.89
N LEU A 151 -14.63 13.11 -3.70
CA LEU A 151 -15.66 12.42 -2.93
C LEU A 151 -15.05 11.83 -1.66
N PRO A 152 -15.09 12.52 -0.52
CA PRO A 152 -14.62 11.96 0.75
C PRO A 152 -15.32 10.65 1.07
N CYS A 153 -14.58 9.55 1.06
CA CYS A 153 -15.15 8.20 1.09
C CYS A 153 -14.39 7.33 2.11
N PRO A 154 -14.73 7.44 3.41
CA PRO A 154 -14.16 6.59 4.44
C PRO A 154 -14.65 5.15 4.27
N ASN A 155 -13.83 4.19 4.73
CA ASN A 155 -14.19 2.79 4.65
C ASN A 155 -14.96 2.35 5.89
N ILE A 156 -15.95 1.48 5.69
CA ILE A 156 -16.63 0.74 6.75
C ILE A 156 -16.26 -0.74 6.69
N PHE A 157 -16.57 -1.49 7.74
CA PHE A 157 -16.27 -2.91 7.76
C PHE A 157 -17.11 -3.71 6.75
N ALA A 158 -16.50 -4.75 6.17
CA ALA A 158 -17.19 -5.78 5.39
C ALA A 158 -17.41 -7.06 6.21
N GLY A 159 -16.67 -7.23 7.31
CA GLY A 159 -16.73 -8.41 8.19
C GLY A 159 -15.99 -9.62 7.64
N GLY A 160 -15.17 -9.45 6.61
CA GLY A 160 -14.33 -10.50 6.06
C GLY A 160 -13.13 -10.84 6.97
N LEU A 161 -12.60 -12.03 6.77
CA LEU A 161 -11.44 -12.56 7.48
C LEU A 161 -10.44 -13.15 6.48
N ASN A 162 -9.17 -13.18 6.84
CA ASN A 162 -8.08 -13.74 6.04
C ASN A 162 -7.94 -13.12 4.64
N PHE A 163 -8.16 -11.80 4.52
CA PHE A 163 -8.09 -11.07 3.25
C PHE A 163 -6.82 -11.40 2.46
N HIS A 164 -6.98 -11.64 1.15
CA HIS A 164 -5.96 -12.08 0.21
C HIS A 164 -5.37 -13.47 0.47
N GLY A 165 -5.84 -14.18 1.49
CA GLY A 165 -5.41 -15.54 1.81
C GLY A 165 -6.21 -16.60 1.05
N ARG A 166 -5.67 -17.83 0.98
CA ARG A 166 -6.38 -18.97 0.37
C ARG A 166 -7.67 -19.34 1.11
N HIS A 167 -7.79 -18.95 2.37
CA HIS A 167 -8.94 -19.21 3.24
C HIS A 167 -9.66 -17.91 3.57
N GLU A 168 -9.73 -16.99 2.62
CA GLU A 168 -10.52 -15.77 2.75
C GLU A 168 -12.01 -16.13 2.80
N PHE A 169 -12.73 -15.56 3.77
CA PHE A 169 -14.17 -15.79 3.91
C PHE A 169 -14.84 -14.62 4.61
N VAL A 170 -16.15 -14.54 4.47
CA VAL A 170 -17.00 -13.64 5.25
C VAL A 170 -18.14 -14.42 5.89
N PRO A 171 -18.33 -14.38 7.23
CA PRO A 171 -19.47 -14.98 7.89
C PRO A 171 -20.78 -14.30 7.46
N VAL A 172 -21.87 -15.08 7.29
CA VAL A 172 -23.19 -14.55 6.91
C VAL A 172 -23.66 -13.50 7.91
N GLN A 173 -23.48 -13.73 9.21
CA GLN A 173 -23.84 -12.79 10.28
C GLN A 173 -23.09 -11.45 10.15
N SER A 174 -21.84 -11.47 9.70
CA SER A 174 -21.08 -10.25 9.42
C SER A 174 -21.62 -9.50 8.21
N MET A 175 -22.03 -10.22 7.16
CA MET A 175 -22.69 -9.64 5.98
C MET A 175 -24.00 -8.94 6.36
N GLU A 176 -24.84 -9.58 7.18
CA GLU A 176 -26.08 -9.00 7.68
C GLU A 176 -25.83 -7.72 8.48
N LYS A 177 -24.81 -7.72 9.37
CA LYS A 177 -24.44 -6.52 10.14
C LYS A 177 -23.90 -5.40 9.23
N ALA A 178 -23.11 -5.71 8.23
CA ALA A 178 -22.61 -4.74 7.27
C ALA A 178 -23.79 -4.12 6.47
N MET A 179 -24.69 -4.93 5.98
CA MET A 179 -25.90 -4.48 5.27
C MET A 179 -26.76 -3.56 6.16
N MET A 180 -27.05 -3.97 7.39
CA MET A 180 -27.83 -3.17 8.33
C MET A 180 -27.15 -1.84 8.66
N THR A 181 -25.83 -1.82 8.75
CA THR A 181 -25.04 -0.60 8.95
C THR A 181 -25.20 0.36 7.78
N ILE A 182 -25.13 -0.13 6.55
CA ILE A 182 -25.32 0.69 5.33
C ILE A 182 -26.73 1.31 5.32
N VAL A 183 -27.77 0.52 5.59
CA VAL A 183 -29.14 1.02 5.67
C VAL A 183 -29.26 2.13 6.71
N LYS A 184 -28.68 1.94 7.90
CA LYS A 184 -28.73 2.94 8.98
C LYS A 184 -27.93 4.20 8.65
N ILE A 185 -26.79 4.09 7.94
CA ILE A 185 -26.06 5.27 7.43
C ILE A 185 -26.99 6.07 6.51
N CYS A 186 -27.66 5.42 5.56
CA CYS A 186 -28.58 6.10 4.66
C CYS A 186 -29.71 6.81 5.41
N LEU A 187 -30.31 6.14 6.38
CA LEU A 187 -31.40 6.71 7.18
C LEU A 187 -30.93 7.92 8.00
N LEU A 188 -29.77 7.83 8.65
CA LEU A 188 -29.20 8.93 9.44
C LEU A 188 -28.75 10.11 8.58
N TYR A 189 -28.23 9.84 7.38
CA TYR A 189 -27.75 10.86 6.47
C TYR A 189 -28.91 11.62 5.79
N THR A 190 -30.00 10.93 5.47
CA THR A 190 -31.15 11.49 4.76
C THR A 190 -32.26 11.96 5.68
N SER A 191 -32.17 11.72 7.00
CA SER A 191 -33.13 12.29 7.95
C SER A 191 -33.06 13.81 7.86
N PRO A 192 -34.21 14.51 7.68
CA PRO A 192 -34.21 15.95 7.72
C PRO A 192 -33.69 16.39 9.11
N SER A 193 -32.70 17.31 9.10
CA SER A 193 -32.33 17.99 10.34
C SER A 193 -33.61 18.52 10.99
N PRO A 194 -33.80 18.35 12.31
CA PRO A 194 -34.90 19.06 12.98
C PRO A 194 -34.71 20.52 12.58
N ARG A 195 -35.62 21.06 11.81
CA ARG A 195 -35.67 22.49 11.56
C ARG A 195 -36.02 23.13 12.89
N ASP A 196 -35.14 23.98 13.37
CA ASP A 196 -35.40 24.89 14.47
C ASP A 196 -36.67 25.71 14.21
#